data_38f456af56c76fa6ce48874b3bec4b00
#
_entry.id   38f456af56c76fa6ce48874b3bec4b00
#
_cell.length_a   1.000
_cell.length_b   1.000
_cell.length_c   1.000
_cell.angle_alpha   90.00
_cell.angle_beta   90.00
_cell.angle_gamma   90.00
#
_symmetry.space_group_name_H-M   'P 1'
#
loop_
_entity.id
_entity.type
_entity.pdbx_description
1 polymer ?
#
loop_
_entity_poly.entity_id
_entity_poly.type
_entity_poly.pdbx_seq_one_letter_code
_entity_poly.pdbx_strand_id
1 'polypeptide(L)'
;MNEKILIIIPAYNEEASILKTCKEIYEYNSKYKTNYDILVINDCSTDSTLKICKGNDIPVISLVHNLGIGGAVQTGYKYAYEYNYDIAIQYDGDGQHNIGYAK
;
A
#
# COMPACT_ATOMS: atom_id res chain seq x y z
N MET A 1 -20.76 10.51 7.88
CA MET A 1 -19.35 10.92 7.77
C MET A 1 -18.49 9.81 7.25
N ASN A 2 -17.63 10.14 6.33
CA ASN A 2 -16.77 9.13 5.72
C ASN A 2 -15.48 9.00 6.52
N GLU A 3 -15.11 7.77 6.81
CA GLU A 3 -13.83 7.49 7.43
C GLU A 3 -12.72 7.64 6.40
N LYS A 4 -11.58 8.13 6.85
CA LYS A 4 -10.38 8.23 6.04
C LYS A 4 -9.56 6.97 6.25
N ILE A 5 -9.44 6.15 5.22
CA ILE A 5 -8.84 4.81 5.33
C ILE A 5 -7.59 4.72 4.46
N LEU A 6 -6.51 4.27 5.06
CA LEU A 6 -5.25 4.04 4.36
C LEU A 6 -4.98 2.55 4.23
N ILE A 7 -4.72 2.11 3.02
CA ILE A 7 -4.27 0.74 2.74
C ILE A 7 -2.75 0.76 2.63
N ILE A 8 -2.08 0.08 3.54
CA ILE A 8 -0.63 0.00 3.60
C ILE A 8 -0.18 -1.28 2.91
N ILE A 9 0.64 -1.12 1.87
CA ILE A 9 1.14 -2.25 1.09
C ILE A 9 2.66 -2.34 1.27
N PRO A 10 3.13 -3.19 2.18
CA PRO A 10 4.57 -3.42 2.28
C PRO A 10 5.03 -4.22 1.07
N ALA A 11 6.12 -3.79 0.46
CA ALA A 11 6.62 -4.41 -0.76
C ALA A 11 8.12 -4.56 -0.73
N TYR A 12 8.58 -5.79 -0.97
CA TYR A 12 9.99 -6.06 -1.15
C TYR A 12 10.16 -6.96 -2.37
N ASN A 13 10.75 -6.42 -3.44
CA ASN A 13 10.94 -7.15 -4.70
C ASN A 13 9.61 -7.73 -5.24
N GLU A 14 8.63 -6.86 -5.37
CA GLU A 14 7.28 -7.20 -5.82
C GLU A 14 7.00 -6.67 -7.23
N GLU A 15 8.03 -6.52 -8.07
CA GLU A 15 7.84 -5.92 -9.41
C GLU A 15 6.82 -6.68 -10.26
N ALA A 16 6.68 -8.00 -10.03
CA ALA A 16 5.77 -8.81 -10.83
C ALA A 16 4.29 -8.61 -10.44
N SER A 17 4.01 -8.12 -9.23
CA SER A 17 2.64 -8.09 -8.70
C SER A 17 2.19 -6.75 -8.18
N ILE A 18 3.10 -5.80 -7.93
CA ILE A 18 2.73 -4.57 -7.24
C ILE A 18 1.68 -3.74 -8.01
N LEU A 19 1.81 -3.65 -9.32
CA LEU A 19 0.85 -2.89 -10.11
C LEU A 19 -0.53 -3.54 -10.09
N LYS A 20 -0.57 -4.86 -10.21
CA LYS A 20 -1.83 -5.61 -10.15
C LYS A 20 -2.51 -5.40 -8.80
N THR A 21 -1.76 -5.48 -7.71
CA THR A 21 -2.29 -5.29 -6.37
C THR A 21 -2.91 -3.91 -6.22
N CYS A 22 -2.21 -2.87 -6.66
CA CYS A 22 -2.73 -1.51 -6.57
C CYS A 22 -3.97 -1.31 -7.44
N LYS A 23 -3.96 -1.88 -8.65
CA LYS A 23 -5.12 -1.78 -9.54
C LYS A 23 -6.34 -2.46 -8.94
N GLU A 24 -6.17 -3.57 -8.24
CA GLU A 24 -7.29 -4.23 -7.56
C GLU A 24 -7.97 -3.29 -6.57
N ILE A 25 -7.20 -2.53 -5.82
CA ILE A 25 -7.75 -1.59 -4.86
C ILE A 25 -8.46 -0.43 -5.57
N TYR A 26 -7.87 0.10 -6.63
CA TYR A 26 -8.50 1.17 -7.41
C TYR A 26 -9.81 0.70 -8.04
N GLU A 27 -9.85 -0.52 -8.54
CA GLU A 27 -11.06 -1.10 -9.11
C GLU A 27 -12.13 -1.32 -8.05
N TYR A 28 -11.72 -1.76 -6.85
CA TYR A 28 -12.64 -1.91 -5.73
C TYR A 28 -13.25 -0.55 -5.37
N ASN A 29 -12.42 0.49 -5.29
CA ASN A 29 -12.91 1.85 -5.02
C ASN A 29 -13.97 2.27 -6.04
N SER A 30 -13.70 2.03 -7.31
CA SER A 30 -14.63 2.41 -8.37
C SER A 30 -15.93 1.63 -8.28
N LYS A 31 -15.84 0.31 -8.08
CA LYS A 31 -17.01 -0.57 -8.08
C LYS A 31 -17.93 -0.32 -6.89
N TYR A 32 -17.36 -0.09 -5.72
CA TYR A 32 -18.14 0.04 -4.48
C TYR A 32 -18.23 1.47 -3.98
N LYS A 33 -17.74 2.43 -4.77
CA LYS A 33 -17.72 3.85 -4.42
C LYS A 33 -17.07 4.12 -3.07
N THR A 34 -16.05 3.34 -2.76
CA THR A 34 -15.23 3.57 -1.58
C THR A 34 -14.10 4.53 -1.94
N ASN A 35 -13.35 4.97 -0.93
CA ASN A 35 -12.32 5.97 -1.12
C ASN A 35 -11.08 5.61 -0.31
N TYR A 36 -10.60 4.39 -0.50
CA TYR A 36 -9.37 3.96 0.16
C TYR A 36 -8.17 4.62 -0.50
N ASP A 37 -7.29 5.19 0.32
CA ASP A 37 -6.01 5.67 -0.16
C ASP A 37 -4.98 4.54 -0.06
N ILE A 38 -4.02 4.53 -0.96
CA ILE A 38 -2.98 3.51 -1.01
C ILE A 38 -1.65 4.15 -0.64
N LEU A 39 -0.85 3.44 0.14
CA LEU A 39 0.55 3.79 0.35
C LEU A 39 1.39 2.53 0.28
N VAL A 40 2.28 2.46 -0.70
CA VAL A 40 3.25 1.38 -0.80
C VAL A 40 4.46 1.74 0.04
N ILE A 41 4.90 0.82 0.89
CA ILE A 41 6.17 0.98 1.60
C ILE A 41 7.18 0.07 0.93
N ASN A 42 8.05 0.66 0.13
CA ASN A 42 9.10 -0.07 -0.58
C ASN A 42 10.25 -0.35 0.38
N ASP A 43 10.38 -1.58 0.81
CA ASP A 43 11.34 -2.00 1.84
C ASP A 43 12.72 -2.27 1.22
N CYS A 44 13.26 -1.25 0.57
CA CYS A 44 14.61 -1.30 -0.03
C CYS A 44 14.72 -2.39 -1.11
N SER A 45 13.73 -2.43 -2.03
CA SER A 45 13.73 -3.40 -3.12
C SER A 45 14.94 -3.21 -4.04
N THR A 46 15.45 -4.32 -4.55
CA THR A 46 16.56 -4.33 -5.51
C THR A 46 16.09 -4.48 -6.95
N ASP A 47 14.80 -4.69 -7.15
CA ASP A 47 14.19 -4.83 -8.47
C ASP A 47 13.51 -3.51 -8.91
N SER A 48 12.60 -3.58 -9.86
CA SER A 48 11.91 -2.41 -10.42
C SER A 48 10.65 -2.00 -9.67
N THR A 49 10.43 -2.50 -8.44
CA THR A 49 9.24 -2.17 -7.65
C THR A 49 9.03 -0.66 -7.53
N LEU A 50 10.05 0.07 -7.10
CA LEU A 50 9.96 1.53 -6.92
C LEU A 50 9.66 2.23 -8.25
N LYS A 51 10.35 1.82 -9.30
CA LYS A 51 10.18 2.41 -10.63
C LYS A 51 8.75 2.24 -11.14
N ILE A 52 8.17 1.06 -10.91
CA ILE A 52 6.80 0.77 -11.31
C ILE A 52 5.82 1.68 -10.56
N CYS A 53 6.02 1.83 -9.25
CA CYS A 53 5.16 2.71 -8.46
C CYS A 53 5.23 4.15 -8.96
N LYS A 54 6.42 4.67 -9.16
CA LYS A 54 6.60 6.06 -9.61
C LYS A 54 6.06 6.26 -11.01
N GLY A 55 6.24 5.29 -11.90
CA GLY A 55 5.77 5.39 -13.28
C GLY A 55 4.25 5.33 -13.42
N ASN A 56 3.56 4.86 -12.39
CA ASN A 56 2.09 4.71 -12.40
C ASN A 56 1.41 5.62 -11.38
N ASP A 57 2.12 6.62 -10.86
CA ASP A 57 1.59 7.58 -9.90
C ASP A 57 1.03 6.92 -8.64
N ILE A 58 1.65 5.83 -8.20
CA ILE A 58 1.28 5.15 -6.97
C ILE A 58 2.07 5.77 -5.82
N PRO A 59 1.39 6.24 -4.76
CA PRO A 59 2.10 6.80 -3.61
C PRO A 59 3.02 5.76 -2.99
N VAL A 60 4.28 6.11 -2.80
CA VAL A 60 5.28 5.18 -2.30
C VAL A 60 6.29 5.89 -1.39
N ILE A 61 6.62 5.23 -0.28
CA ILE A 61 7.76 5.63 0.56
C ILE A 61 8.82 4.56 0.39
N SER A 62 10.04 4.97 0.08
CA SER A 62 11.17 4.05 -0.06
C SER A 62 12.04 4.10 1.19
N LEU A 63 12.24 2.93 1.80
CA LEU A 63 13.13 2.82 2.94
C LEU A 63 14.57 2.66 2.46
N VAL A 64 15.51 3.28 3.20
CA VAL A 64 16.92 3.22 2.83
C VAL A 64 17.58 1.91 3.28
N HIS A 65 16.93 1.20 4.18
CA HIS A 65 17.38 -0.10 4.65
C HIS A 65 16.23 -1.08 4.63
N ASN A 66 16.53 -2.35 4.45
CA ASN A 66 15.50 -3.39 4.55
C ASN A 66 15.16 -3.59 6.03
N LEU A 67 13.93 -3.25 6.41
CA LEU A 67 13.46 -3.36 7.79
C LEU A 67 12.60 -4.60 8.03
N GLY A 68 12.29 -5.33 6.97
CA GLY A 68 11.36 -6.43 7.06
C GLY A 68 9.92 -5.95 7.08
N ILE A 69 8.98 -6.91 7.01
CA ILE A 69 7.56 -6.57 6.90
C ILE A 69 7.06 -5.79 8.13
N GLY A 70 7.53 -6.15 9.33
CA GLY A 70 7.12 -5.44 10.54
C GLY A 70 7.51 -3.98 10.53
N GLY A 71 8.76 -3.67 10.15
CA GLY A 71 9.24 -2.30 10.08
C GLY A 71 8.56 -1.50 8.98
N ALA A 72 8.30 -2.14 7.84
CA ALA A 72 7.59 -1.48 6.73
C ALA A 72 6.16 -1.13 7.13
N VAL A 73 5.46 -2.05 7.79
CA VAL A 73 4.08 -1.81 8.24
C VAL A 73 4.04 -0.71 9.30
N GLN A 74 4.99 -0.71 10.23
CA GLN A 74 5.05 0.37 11.23
C GLN A 74 5.26 1.73 10.60
N THR A 75 6.08 1.80 9.55
CA THR A 75 6.27 3.04 8.79
C THR A 75 4.94 3.52 8.22
N GLY A 76 4.14 2.61 7.68
CA GLY A 76 2.83 2.93 7.16
C GLY A 76 1.86 3.42 8.23
N TYR A 77 1.85 2.78 9.40
CA TYR A 77 1.00 3.22 10.51
C TYR A 77 1.40 4.60 11.02
N LYS A 78 2.69 4.87 11.08
CA LYS A 78 3.17 6.20 11.48
C LYS A 78 2.70 7.27 10.50
N TYR A 79 2.76 6.98 9.21
CA TYR A 79 2.25 7.87 8.19
C TYR A 79 0.75 8.09 8.38
N ALA A 80 -0.01 7.03 8.61
CA ALA A 80 -1.44 7.13 8.81
C ALA A 80 -1.78 8.03 9.99
N TYR A 81 -1.04 7.89 11.10
CA TYR A 81 -1.25 8.71 12.28
C TYR A 81 -0.94 10.18 11.97
N GLU A 82 0.17 10.45 11.31
CA GLU A 82 0.61 11.82 11.02
C GLU A 82 -0.35 12.53 10.07
N TYR A 83 -1.01 11.81 9.17
CA TYR A 83 -1.91 12.38 8.17
C TYR A 83 -3.38 12.17 8.52
N ASN A 84 -3.67 11.84 9.78
CA ASN A 84 -5.02 11.83 10.33
C ASN A 84 -5.96 10.83 9.65
N TYR A 85 -5.44 9.66 9.32
CA TYR A 85 -6.29 8.57 8.86
C TYR A 85 -7.02 7.96 10.05
N ASP A 86 -8.29 7.61 9.84
CA ASP A 86 -9.10 6.99 10.88
C ASP A 86 -8.79 5.50 11.01
N ILE A 87 -8.49 4.86 9.90
CA ILE A 87 -8.22 3.43 9.84
C ILE A 87 -7.01 3.19 8.94
N ALA A 88 -6.13 2.30 9.37
CA ALA A 88 -4.99 1.87 8.56
C ALA A 88 -5.03 0.35 8.49
N ILE A 89 -4.92 -0.20 7.29
CA ILE A 89 -5.07 -1.62 7.03
C ILE A 89 -3.88 -2.11 6.23
N GLN A 90 -3.29 -3.21 6.68
CA GLN A 90 -2.23 -3.85 5.93
C GLN A 90 -2.81 -4.76 4.84
N TYR A 91 -2.27 -4.67 3.65
CA TYR A 91 -2.65 -5.51 2.52
C TYR A 91 -1.40 -6.05 1.85
N ASP A 92 -1.36 -7.37 1.60
CA ASP A 92 -0.18 -7.98 1.03
C ASP A 92 0.03 -7.63 -0.43
N GLY A 93 1.28 -7.31 -0.77
CA GLY A 93 1.64 -6.97 -2.15
C GLY A 93 1.59 -8.13 -3.12
N ASP A 94 1.35 -9.36 -2.65
CA ASP A 94 1.17 -10.51 -3.53
C ASP A 94 -0.26 -10.68 -4.02
N GLY A 95 -1.18 -9.84 -3.56
CA GLY A 95 -2.55 -9.84 -4.06
C GLY A 95 -3.42 -10.96 -3.55
N GLN A 96 -3.02 -11.66 -2.50
CA GLN A 96 -3.78 -12.81 -2.01
C GLN A 96 -4.93 -12.44 -1.09
N HIS A 97 -4.94 -11.25 -0.55
CA HIS A 97 -5.97 -10.82 0.38
C HIS A 97 -7.12 -10.15 -0.35
N ASN A 98 -8.31 -10.39 0.15
CA ASN A 98 -9.50 -9.74 -0.37
C ASN A 98 -9.69 -8.41 0.36
N ILE A 99 -9.60 -7.30 -0.38
CA ILE A 99 -9.73 -5.97 0.22
C ILE A 99 -11.09 -5.78 0.91
N GLY A 100 -12.10 -6.52 0.50
CA GLY A 100 -13.43 -6.44 1.11
C GLY A 100 -13.45 -6.80 2.58
N TYR A 101 -12.46 -7.54 3.07
CA TYR A 101 -12.35 -7.88 4.49
C TYR A 101 -11.61 -6.84 5.30
N ALA A 102 -11.09 -5.82 4.67
CA ALA A 102 -10.28 -4.82 5.34
C ALA A 102 -11.10 -3.95 6.28
N LYS A 103 -12.40 -4.01 6.18
CA LYS A 103 -13.28 -3.34 7.12
C LYS A 103 -13.66 -4.28 8.26
#